data_df45c89b33359a5b17ddd576145eacdd
#
_entry.id   df45c89b33359a5b17ddd576145eacdd
#
_cell.length_a   1.000
_cell.length_b   1.000
_cell.length_c   1.000
_cell.angle_alpha   90.00
_cell.angle_beta   90.00
_cell.angle_gamma   90.00
#
_symmetry.space_group_name_H-M   'P 1'
#
loop_
_entity.id
_entity.type
_entity.pdbx_description
1 polymer ?
#
loop_
_entity_poly.entity_id
_entity_poly.type
_entity_poly.pdbx_seq_one_letter_code
_entity_poly.pdbx_strand_id
1 'polypeptide(L)'
;MVVLKNKSISLRKEAELLHVINVYLIRSCFWVIFLVGLVDITIAFFRVEKIFEVFFTKEFSSNFTRPIFVGTFIHIPLILVGFILGKFTKTLGFHWLSLLIVISELLIVIARFIFSYEQTFMGDLVRYWYAGLFLFASAYTLYEEGHVRVDIFYQGLQNKTKGLVNSVGSIVLGVSTSMTIIFIGFNGKQSIINSPILNFEITQQGSVGMFIKYHLAMFLGVFGITMLIQFISY
;
A
#
# COMPACT_ATOMS: atom_id res chain seq x y z
N MET A 1 -8.85 22.17 10.71
CA MET A 1 -8.45 23.60 10.57
C MET A 1 -9.08 24.30 9.35
N VAL A 2 -9.40 23.61 8.27
CA VAL A 2 -10.12 24.17 7.10
C VAL A 2 -11.57 24.54 7.46
N VAL A 3 -12.25 23.69 8.22
CA VAL A 3 -13.65 23.86 8.70
C VAL A 3 -13.85 25.19 9.48
N LEU A 4 -12.88 25.58 10.29
CA LEU A 4 -12.98 26.78 11.12
C LEU A 4 -12.76 28.10 10.32
N LYS A 5 -12.22 28.02 9.12
CA LYS A 5 -11.86 29.19 8.32
C LYS A 5 -12.92 29.57 7.28
N ASN A 6 -13.77 28.63 6.87
CA ASN A 6 -14.74 28.86 5.78
C ASN A 6 -16.17 28.49 6.22
N LYS A 7 -16.85 29.40 6.91
CA LYS A 7 -18.26 29.23 7.36
C LYS A 7 -19.30 29.05 6.23
N SER A 8 -18.86 29.14 4.96
CA SER A 8 -19.75 29.06 3.78
C SER A 8 -19.85 27.66 3.16
N ILE A 9 -18.98 26.72 3.55
CA ILE A 9 -18.97 25.36 2.97
C ILE A 9 -19.68 24.42 3.94
N SER A 10 -20.64 23.62 3.43
CA SER A 10 -21.33 22.62 4.25
C SER A 10 -20.37 21.49 4.62
N LEU A 11 -20.52 20.91 5.84
CA LEU A 11 -19.74 19.75 6.29
C LEU A 11 -19.74 18.61 5.29
N ARG A 12 -20.86 18.39 4.59
CA ARG A 12 -20.96 17.38 3.54
C ARG A 12 -19.99 17.60 2.38
N LYS A 13 -19.83 18.84 1.92
CA LYS A 13 -18.87 19.18 0.85
C LYS A 13 -17.43 18.99 1.28
N GLU A 14 -17.13 19.22 2.57
CA GLU A 14 -15.80 18.96 3.12
C GLU A 14 -15.52 17.45 3.22
N ALA A 15 -16.48 16.67 3.63
CA ALA A 15 -16.39 15.20 3.64
C ALA A 15 -16.16 14.66 2.21
N GLU A 16 -16.90 15.15 1.22
CA GLU A 16 -16.71 14.79 -0.20
C GLU A 16 -15.30 15.15 -0.70
N LEU A 17 -14.77 16.31 -0.31
CA LEU A 17 -13.40 16.71 -0.68
C LEU A 17 -12.34 15.82 -0.05
N LEU A 18 -12.48 15.48 1.22
CA LEU A 18 -11.59 14.53 1.90
C LEU A 18 -11.64 13.15 1.23
N HIS A 19 -12.83 12.71 0.86
CA HIS A 19 -12.98 11.44 0.13
C HIS A 19 -12.25 11.47 -1.23
N VAL A 20 -12.39 12.56 -2.02
CA VAL A 20 -11.69 12.70 -3.31
C VAL A 20 -10.16 12.63 -3.12
N ILE A 21 -9.64 13.30 -2.08
CA ILE A 21 -8.21 13.23 -1.74
C ILE A 21 -7.81 11.79 -1.38
N ASN A 22 -8.61 11.10 -0.58
CA ASN A 22 -8.34 9.73 -0.17
C ASN A 22 -8.32 8.78 -1.38
N VAL A 23 -9.29 8.89 -2.28
CA VAL A 23 -9.34 8.10 -3.52
C VAL A 23 -8.11 8.35 -4.40
N TYR A 24 -7.65 9.60 -4.50
CA TYR A 24 -6.42 9.91 -5.21
C TYR A 24 -5.20 9.23 -4.59
N LEU A 25 -5.04 9.27 -3.26
CA LEU A 25 -3.97 8.60 -2.54
C LEU A 25 -3.99 7.09 -2.80
N ILE A 26 -5.15 6.46 -2.68
CA ILE A 26 -5.33 5.02 -2.89
C ILE A 26 -4.96 4.62 -4.34
N ARG A 27 -5.39 5.40 -5.34
CA ARG A 27 -5.02 5.17 -6.75
C ARG A 27 -3.51 5.30 -6.97
N SER A 28 -2.92 6.33 -6.39
CA SER A 28 -1.47 6.54 -6.49
C SER A 28 -0.70 5.38 -5.87
N CYS A 29 -1.12 4.91 -4.70
CA CYS A 29 -0.52 3.75 -4.06
C CYS A 29 -0.67 2.47 -4.88
N PHE A 30 -1.80 2.27 -5.57
CA PHE A 30 -1.97 1.15 -6.49
C PHE A 30 -0.91 1.17 -7.60
N TRP A 31 -0.70 2.33 -8.25
CA TRP A 31 0.32 2.46 -9.28
C TRP A 31 1.74 2.26 -8.75
N VAL A 32 2.02 2.78 -7.56
CA VAL A 32 3.31 2.55 -6.89
C VAL A 32 3.58 1.07 -6.69
N ILE A 33 2.60 0.34 -6.15
CA ILE A 33 2.73 -1.11 -5.91
C ILE A 33 2.92 -1.87 -7.21
N PHE A 34 2.17 -1.52 -8.24
CA PHE A 34 2.26 -2.16 -9.54
C PHE A 34 3.66 -1.95 -10.16
N LEU A 35 4.10 -0.70 -10.24
CA LEU A 35 5.38 -0.35 -10.87
C LEU A 35 6.58 -0.88 -10.09
N VAL A 36 6.61 -0.65 -8.78
CA VAL A 36 7.71 -1.13 -7.93
C VAL A 36 7.75 -2.65 -7.90
N GLY A 37 6.60 -3.32 -7.81
CA GLY A 37 6.55 -4.78 -7.83
C GLY A 37 7.13 -5.37 -9.10
N LEU A 38 6.75 -4.85 -10.28
CA LEU A 38 7.27 -5.32 -11.56
C LEU A 38 8.76 -5.02 -11.77
N VAL A 39 9.20 -3.83 -11.39
CA VAL A 39 10.59 -3.44 -11.58
C VAL A 39 11.49 -4.17 -10.59
N ASP A 40 11.11 -4.24 -9.32
CA ASP A 40 11.95 -4.87 -8.30
C ASP A 40 12.04 -6.39 -8.46
N ILE A 41 10.95 -7.07 -8.90
CA ILE A 41 11.08 -8.50 -9.25
C ILE A 41 12.02 -8.72 -10.43
N THR A 42 12.00 -7.83 -11.44
CA THR A 42 12.92 -7.92 -12.58
C THR A 42 14.36 -7.72 -12.12
N ILE A 43 14.60 -6.75 -11.24
CA ILE A 43 15.92 -6.51 -10.63
C ILE A 43 16.37 -7.72 -9.79
N ALA A 44 15.45 -8.28 -8.98
CA ALA A 44 15.74 -9.45 -8.16
C ALA A 44 16.12 -10.67 -9.03
N PHE A 45 15.36 -10.91 -10.10
CA PHE A 45 15.66 -11.96 -11.06
C PHE A 45 17.05 -11.75 -11.71
N PHE A 46 17.33 -10.55 -12.23
CA PHE A 46 18.62 -10.24 -12.87
C PHE A 46 19.79 -10.33 -11.90
N ARG A 47 19.58 -10.02 -10.62
CA ARG A 47 20.57 -10.13 -9.57
C ARG A 47 20.87 -11.59 -9.22
N VAL A 48 19.84 -12.42 -9.07
CA VAL A 48 19.97 -13.85 -8.73
C VAL A 48 20.64 -14.63 -9.87
N GLU A 49 20.20 -14.38 -11.10
CA GLU A 49 20.75 -15.03 -12.30
C GLU A 49 22.05 -14.39 -12.82
N LYS A 50 22.59 -13.38 -12.10
CA LYS A 50 23.82 -12.66 -12.47
C LYS A 50 23.80 -12.03 -13.86
N ILE A 51 22.61 -11.74 -14.40
CA ILE A 51 22.42 -11.17 -15.73
C ILE A 51 23.06 -9.78 -15.82
N PHE A 52 23.05 -9.00 -14.72
CA PHE A 52 23.72 -7.71 -14.70
C PHE A 52 25.22 -7.78 -15.00
N GLU A 53 25.91 -8.87 -14.62
CA GLU A 53 27.35 -9.04 -14.87
C GLU A 53 27.66 -9.30 -16.36
N VAL A 54 26.64 -9.72 -17.14
CA VAL A 54 26.79 -9.92 -18.59
C VAL A 54 26.75 -8.59 -19.36
N PHE A 55 25.91 -7.66 -18.91
CA PHE A 55 25.66 -6.40 -19.61
C PHE A 55 26.44 -5.22 -19.04
N PHE A 56 26.89 -5.28 -17.79
CA PHE A 56 27.53 -4.19 -17.08
C PHE A 56 28.86 -4.63 -16.43
N THR A 57 29.68 -3.67 -16.07
CA THR A 57 30.90 -3.93 -15.28
C THR A 57 30.52 -4.47 -13.89
N LYS A 58 31.41 -5.27 -13.31
CA LYS A 58 31.15 -5.83 -11.93
C LYS A 58 30.94 -4.75 -10.90
N GLU A 59 31.59 -3.60 -10.98
CA GLU A 59 31.41 -2.48 -10.08
C GLU A 59 30.01 -1.90 -10.19
N PHE A 60 29.49 -1.68 -11.40
CA PHE A 60 28.14 -1.17 -11.60
C PHE A 60 27.08 -2.20 -11.19
N SER A 61 27.27 -3.48 -11.54
CA SER A 61 26.39 -4.57 -11.15
C SER A 61 26.24 -4.70 -9.62
N SER A 62 27.32 -4.45 -8.87
CA SER A 62 27.30 -4.49 -7.41
C SER A 62 26.35 -3.45 -6.78
N ASN A 63 26.03 -2.37 -7.47
CA ASN A 63 25.09 -1.36 -6.96
C ASN A 63 23.67 -1.91 -6.82
N PHE A 64 23.26 -2.83 -7.70
CA PHE A 64 21.94 -3.47 -7.61
C PHE A 64 21.80 -4.46 -6.43
N THR A 65 22.88 -4.80 -5.75
CA THR A 65 22.85 -5.59 -4.51
C THR A 65 22.69 -4.69 -3.26
N ARG A 66 22.79 -3.37 -3.43
CA ARG A 66 22.69 -2.40 -2.33
C ARG A 66 21.28 -1.85 -2.23
N PRO A 67 20.55 -2.07 -1.12
CA PRO A 67 19.17 -1.59 -0.95
C PRO A 67 19.06 -0.07 -1.07
N ILE A 68 20.03 0.67 -0.55
CA ILE A 68 20.06 2.13 -0.62
C ILE A 68 20.09 2.62 -2.08
N PHE A 69 20.89 1.97 -2.94
CA PHE A 69 20.96 2.33 -4.35
C PHE A 69 19.63 2.08 -5.06
N VAL A 70 19.08 0.86 -4.92
CA VAL A 70 17.80 0.49 -5.54
C VAL A 70 16.67 1.36 -5.00
N GLY A 71 16.62 1.57 -3.68
CA GLY A 71 15.61 2.42 -3.05
C GLY A 71 15.66 3.86 -3.56
N THR A 72 16.86 4.46 -3.60
CA THR A 72 17.00 5.88 -3.94
C THR A 72 16.83 6.14 -5.43
N PHE A 73 17.50 5.34 -6.29
CA PHE A 73 17.57 5.62 -7.72
C PHE A 73 16.48 4.93 -8.56
N ILE A 74 15.79 3.94 -8.00
CA ILE A 74 14.77 3.20 -8.72
C ILE A 74 13.40 3.35 -8.02
N HIS A 75 13.28 3.01 -6.74
CA HIS A 75 11.98 3.00 -6.08
C HIS A 75 11.42 4.41 -5.85
N ILE A 76 12.23 5.38 -5.41
CA ILE A 76 11.75 6.77 -5.23
C ILE A 76 11.24 7.36 -6.54
N PRO A 77 11.95 7.30 -7.68
CA PRO A 77 11.41 7.73 -8.97
C PRO A 77 10.12 7.01 -9.37
N LEU A 78 10.01 5.69 -9.15
CA LEU A 78 8.80 4.93 -9.44
C LEU A 78 7.62 5.35 -8.56
N ILE A 79 7.87 5.67 -7.30
CA ILE A 79 6.85 6.24 -6.41
C ILE A 79 6.32 7.56 -6.98
N LEU A 80 7.21 8.47 -7.41
CA LEU A 80 6.80 9.75 -8.01
C LEU A 80 5.98 9.52 -9.29
N VAL A 81 6.42 8.61 -10.17
CA VAL A 81 5.67 8.23 -11.37
C VAL A 81 4.29 7.66 -11.00
N GLY A 82 4.21 6.83 -9.97
CA GLY A 82 2.94 6.27 -9.47
C GLY A 82 1.97 7.36 -9.01
N PHE A 83 2.44 8.40 -8.32
CA PHE A 83 1.62 9.54 -7.94
C PHE A 83 1.17 10.38 -9.15
N ILE A 84 2.01 10.54 -10.15
CA ILE A 84 1.63 11.21 -11.40
C ILE A 84 0.56 10.40 -12.13
N LEU A 85 0.74 9.09 -12.31
CA LEU A 85 -0.23 8.22 -12.96
C LEU A 85 -1.57 8.18 -12.21
N GLY A 86 -1.56 8.17 -10.88
CA GLY A 86 -2.77 8.23 -10.06
C GLY A 86 -3.63 9.47 -10.29
N LYS A 87 -3.01 10.58 -10.76
CA LYS A 87 -3.74 11.79 -11.13
C LYS A 87 -4.48 11.68 -12.47
N PHE A 88 -3.89 10.98 -13.44
CA PHE A 88 -4.41 10.92 -14.81
C PHE A 88 -5.33 9.72 -15.05
N THR A 89 -5.20 8.66 -14.23
CA THR A 89 -5.97 7.42 -14.42
C THR A 89 -7.22 7.40 -13.55
N LYS A 90 -8.37 7.10 -14.15
CA LYS A 90 -9.64 7.02 -13.42
C LYS A 90 -9.91 5.66 -12.80
N THR A 91 -9.32 4.58 -13.33
CA THR A 91 -9.68 3.22 -12.95
C THR A 91 -8.53 2.24 -13.04
N LEU A 92 -7.96 1.90 -11.89
CA LEU A 92 -7.43 0.57 -11.68
C LEU A 92 -8.09 0.06 -10.40
N GLY A 93 -9.11 -0.75 -10.57
CA GLY A 93 -9.80 -1.38 -9.45
C GLY A 93 -8.92 -2.43 -8.78
N PHE A 94 -9.22 -2.74 -7.53
CA PHE A 94 -8.51 -3.77 -6.77
C PHE A 94 -8.59 -5.17 -7.40
N HIS A 95 -9.53 -5.41 -8.31
CA HIS A 95 -9.61 -6.66 -9.07
C HIS A 95 -8.37 -6.89 -9.94
N TRP A 96 -7.73 -5.83 -10.46
CA TRP A 96 -6.47 -5.97 -11.19
C TRP A 96 -5.33 -6.44 -10.28
N LEU A 97 -5.26 -5.90 -9.06
CA LEU A 97 -4.27 -6.34 -8.09
C LEU A 97 -4.51 -7.80 -7.65
N SER A 98 -5.77 -8.18 -7.46
CA SER A 98 -6.14 -9.58 -7.19
C SER A 98 -5.76 -10.49 -8.35
N LEU A 99 -6.00 -10.06 -9.60
CA LEU A 99 -5.61 -10.82 -10.79
C LEU A 99 -4.08 -10.98 -10.87
N LEU A 100 -3.31 -9.93 -10.58
CA LEU A 100 -1.85 -9.99 -10.55
C LEU A 100 -1.34 -10.98 -9.50
N ILE A 101 -1.96 -11.04 -8.33
CA ILE A 101 -1.63 -12.01 -7.29
C ILE A 101 -1.88 -13.44 -7.80
N VAL A 102 -3.06 -13.70 -8.37
CA VAL A 102 -3.40 -15.02 -8.93
C VAL A 102 -2.43 -15.42 -10.05
N ILE A 103 -2.09 -14.51 -10.95
CA ILE A 103 -1.12 -14.76 -12.02
C ILE A 103 0.26 -15.08 -11.44
N SER A 104 0.69 -14.35 -10.42
CA SER A 104 1.99 -14.59 -9.78
C SER A 104 2.05 -15.94 -9.09
N GLU A 105 1.01 -16.32 -8.37
CA GLU A 105 0.90 -17.65 -7.75
C GLU A 105 0.92 -18.76 -8.83
N LEU A 106 0.17 -18.58 -9.91
CA LEU A 106 0.17 -19.54 -11.02
C LEU A 106 1.56 -19.66 -11.66
N LEU A 107 2.27 -18.54 -11.86
CA LEU A 107 3.62 -18.54 -12.39
C LEU A 107 4.60 -19.26 -11.45
N ILE A 108 4.46 -19.10 -10.13
CA ILE A 108 5.27 -19.83 -9.15
C ILE A 108 5.02 -21.34 -9.29
N VAL A 109 3.75 -21.76 -9.36
CA VAL A 109 3.39 -23.17 -9.52
C VAL A 109 3.98 -23.74 -10.81
N ILE A 110 3.81 -23.04 -11.94
CA ILE A 110 4.34 -23.46 -13.23
C ILE A 110 5.88 -23.55 -13.19
N ALA A 111 6.54 -22.51 -12.66
CA ALA A 111 8.00 -22.45 -12.57
C ALA A 111 8.53 -23.63 -11.73
N ARG A 112 7.91 -23.89 -10.59
CA ARG A 112 8.32 -24.97 -9.68
C ARG A 112 8.11 -26.36 -10.27
N PHE A 113 6.93 -26.65 -10.82
CA PHE A 113 6.59 -28.01 -11.26
C PHE A 113 7.06 -28.35 -12.67
N ILE A 114 7.15 -27.37 -13.58
CA ILE A 114 7.58 -27.61 -14.98
C ILE A 114 9.09 -27.40 -15.11
N PHE A 115 9.62 -26.31 -14.51
CA PHE A 115 11.02 -25.90 -14.71
C PHE A 115 11.91 -26.25 -13.51
N SER A 116 11.34 -26.78 -12.42
CA SER A 116 12.06 -27.04 -11.15
C SER A 116 12.78 -25.77 -10.63
N TYR A 117 12.20 -24.59 -10.93
CA TYR A 117 12.74 -23.28 -10.61
C TYR A 117 11.88 -22.63 -9.53
N GLU A 118 12.47 -22.37 -8.37
CA GLU A 118 11.82 -21.68 -7.26
C GLU A 118 12.82 -20.74 -6.60
N GLN A 119 12.49 -19.45 -6.58
CA GLN A 119 13.32 -18.42 -5.96
C GLN A 119 12.50 -17.60 -4.95
N THR A 120 13.17 -17.14 -3.91
CA THR A 120 12.53 -16.40 -2.79
C THR A 120 11.85 -15.11 -3.24
N PHE A 121 12.41 -14.39 -4.22
CA PHE A 121 11.82 -13.15 -4.74
C PHE A 121 10.43 -13.35 -5.37
N MET A 122 10.11 -14.56 -5.86
CA MET A 122 8.79 -14.85 -6.43
C MET A 122 7.70 -14.78 -5.35
N GLY A 123 7.94 -15.38 -4.18
CA GLY A 123 7.04 -15.29 -3.03
C GLY A 123 6.97 -13.87 -2.43
N ASP A 124 8.06 -13.11 -2.51
CA ASP A 124 8.07 -11.72 -2.06
C ASP A 124 7.17 -10.83 -2.91
N LEU A 125 7.07 -11.06 -4.23
CA LEU A 125 6.15 -10.33 -5.11
C LEU A 125 4.69 -10.54 -4.71
N VAL A 126 4.30 -11.79 -4.48
CA VAL A 126 2.95 -12.13 -4.04
C VAL A 126 2.63 -11.44 -2.72
N ARG A 127 3.54 -11.54 -1.75
CA ARG A 127 3.40 -10.88 -0.43
C ARG A 127 3.26 -9.37 -0.57
N TYR A 128 4.02 -8.75 -1.46
CA TYR A 128 3.99 -7.32 -1.72
C TYR A 128 2.65 -6.85 -2.28
N TRP A 129 2.17 -7.52 -3.35
CA TRP A 129 0.88 -7.18 -3.94
C TRP A 129 -0.31 -7.50 -3.02
N TYR A 130 -0.22 -8.60 -2.29
CA TYR A 130 -1.22 -8.99 -1.30
C TYR A 130 -1.34 -7.95 -0.16
N ALA A 131 -0.21 -7.52 0.39
CA ALA A 131 -0.21 -6.46 1.40
C ALA A 131 -0.83 -5.17 0.86
N GLY A 132 -0.49 -4.78 -0.37
CA GLY A 132 -1.09 -3.63 -1.03
C GLY A 132 -2.59 -3.76 -1.23
N LEU A 133 -3.07 -4.93 -1.68
CA LEU A 133 -4.49 -5.19 -1.84
C LEU A 133 -5.25 -4.98 -0.54
N PHE A 134 -4.83 -5.62 0.55
CA PHE A 134 -5.55 -5.56 1.81
C PHE A 134 -5.47 -4.18 2.48
N LEU A 135 -4.30 -3.56 2.51
CA LEU A 135 -4.11 -2.31 3.22
C LEU A 135 -4.77 -1.12 2.50
N PHE A 136 -4.73 -1.08 1.17
CA PHE A 136 -5.29 0.08 0.45
C PHE A 136 -6.75 -0.09 0.04
N ALA A 137 -7.22 -1.33 -0.16
CA ALA A 137 -8.63 -1.58 -0.40
C ALA A 137 -9.50 -1.26 0.81
N SER A 138 -8.96 -1.36 2.04
CA SER A 138 -9.74 -1.22 3.28
C SER A 138 -10.48 0.11 3.37
N ALA A 139 -9.81 1.24 3.09
CA ALA A 139 -10.45 2.55 3.14
C ALA A 139 -11.49 2.74 2.03
N TYR A 140 -11.24 2.23 0.83
CA TYR A 140 -12.20 2.25 -0.26
C TYR A 140 -13.43 1.39 0.04
N THR A 141 -13.22 0.17 0.55
CA THR A 141 -14.30 -0.75 0.93
C THR A 141 -15.17 -0.19 2.04
N LEU A 142 -14.58 0.55 2.99
CA LEU A 142 -15.34 1.24 4.03
C LEU A 142 -16.28 2.29 3.42
N TYR A 143 -15.84 3.03 2.42
CA TYR A 143 -16.65 4.05 1.74
C TYR A 143 -17.80 3.44 0.93
N GLU A 144 -17.51 2.42 0.12
CA GLU A 144 -18.50 1.72 -0.72
C GLU A 144 -19.47 0.83 0.09
N GLU A 145 -19.37 0.87 1.42
CA GLU A 145 -20.15 -0.01 2.30
C GLU A 145 -20.03 -1.52 1.95
N GLY A 146 -18.92 -1.89 1.30
CA GLY A 146 -18.67 -3.25 0.81
C GLY A 146 -18.43 -4.30 1.89
N HIS A 147 -18.45 -3.92 3.16
CA HIS A 147 -18.38 -4.87 4.26
C HIS A 147 -19.74 -5.54 4.48
N VAL A 148 -19.72 -6.85 4.69
CA VAL A 148 -20.90 -7.59 5.12
C VAL A 148 -21.35 -7.03 6.48
N ARG A 149 -22.41 -6.22 6.48
CA ARG A 149 -23.02 -5.74 7.71
C ARG A 149 -23.91 -6.84 8.26
N VAL A 150 -23.76 -7.11 9.53
CA VAL A 150 -24.77 -7.90 10.26
C VAL A 150 -25.94 -6.97 10.56
N ASP A 151 -26.76 -6.72 9.55
CA ASP A 151 -27.77 -5.66 9.54
C ASP A 151 -29.02 -5.95 10.38
N ILE A 152 -29.14 -7.15 10.95
CA ILE A 152 -30.35 -7.59 11.65
C ILE A 152 -30.80 -6.59 12.72
N PHE A 153 -29.87 -6.08 13.53
CA PHE A 153 -30.17 -5.08 14.55
C PHE A 153 -30.15 -3.64 14.02
N TYR A 154 -29.25 -3.38 13.06
CA TYR A 154 -29.03 -2.04 12.55
C TYR A 154 -30.14 -1.57 11.61
N GLN A 155 -30.73 -2.46 10.79
CA GLN A 155 -31.84 -2.11 9.88
C GLN A 155 -33.07 -1.60 10.60
N GLY A 156 -33.40 -2.13 11.78
CA GLY A 156 -34.51 -1.73 12.60
C GLY A 156 -34.39 -0.36 13.30
N LEU A 157 -33.17 0.24 13.26
CA LEU A 157 -32.94 1.52 13.95
C LEU A 157 -33.44 2.71 13.11
N GLN A 158 -33.91 3.75 13.83
CA GLN A 158 -34.25 5.03 13.21
C GLN A 158 -32.98 5.72 12.63
N ASN A 159 -33.12 6.52 11.57
CA ASN A 159 -32.01 7.20 10.88
C ASN A 159 -31.14 8.03 11.83
N LYS A 160 -31.74 8.68 12.83
CA LYS A 160 -31.01 9.44 13.86
C LYS A 160 -30.11 8.54 14.72
N THR A 161 -30.60 7.39 15.12
CA THR A 161 -29.84 6.41 15.91
C THR A 161 -28.76 5.75 15.08
N LYS A 162 -29.03 5.45 13.80
CA LYS A 162 -28.02 4.97 12.85
C LYS A 162 -26.86 5.95 12.72
N GLY A 163 -27.15 7.25 12.54
CA GLY A 163 -26.12 8.28 12.47
C GLY A 163 -25.28 8.37 13.75
N LEU A 164 -25.93 8.28 14.92
CA LEU A 164 -25.23 8.30 16.22
C LEU A 164 -24.33 7.07 16.39
N VAL A 165 -24.81 5.87 16.08
CA VAL A 165 -24.01 4.63 16.15
C VAL A 165 -22.81 4.69 15.22
N ASN A 166 -23.01 5.14 13.98
CA ASN A 166 -21.92 5.29 13.01
C ASN A 166 -20.88 6.32 13.49
N SER A 167 -21.30 7.49 13.96
CA SER A 167 -20.40 8.53 14.46
C SER A 167 -19.61 8.07 15.69
N VAL A 168 -20.27 7.45 16.67
CA VAL A 168 -19.59 6.93 17.87
C VAL A 168 -18.62 5.80 17.49
N GLY A 169 -19.04 4.86 16.64
CA GLY A 169 -18.21 3.78 16.17
C GLY A 169 -16.97 4.29 15.39
N SER A 170 -17.17 5.24 14.49
CA SER A 170 -16.07 5.84 13.73
C SER A 170 -15.07 6.56 14.64
N ILE A 171 -15.53 7.33 15.63
CA ILE A 171 -14.64 8.06 16.55
C ILE A 171 -13.94 7.10 17.51
N VAL A 172 -14.69 6.26 18.21
CA VAL A 172 -14.16 5.44 19.30
C VAL A 172 -13.32 4.28 18.79
N LEU A 173 -13.73 3.63 17.70
CA LEU A 173 -13.01 2.48 17.15
C LEU A 173 -12.10 2.89 15.97
N GLY A 174 -12.65 3.58 14.97
CA GLY A 174 -11.93 3.87 13.74
C GLY A 174 -10.82 4.89 13.92
N VAL A 175 -11.13 6.07 14.41
CA VAL A 175 -10.15 7.15 14.60
C VAL A 175 -9.12 6.74 15.64
N SER A 176 -9.53 6.16 16.78
CA SER A 176 -8.58 5.75 17.83
C SER A 176 -7.59 4.70 17.34
N THR A 177 -8.05 3.69 16.60
CA THR A 177 -7.16 2.65 16.03
C THR A 177 -6.20 3.25 15.00
N SER A 178 -6.71 4.07 14.08
CA SER A 178 -5.86 4.72 13.06
C SER A 178 -4.82 5.64 13.69
N MET A 179 -5.20 6.43 14.69
CA MET A 179 -4.28 7.29 15.43
C MET A 179 -3.24 6.48 16.20
N THR A 180 -3.62 5.36 16.80
CA THR A 180 -2.68 4.47 17.48
C THR A 180 -1.61 3.93 16.50
N ILE A 181 -2.02 3.48 15.32
CA ILE A 181 -1.10 3.02 14.28
C ILE A 181 -0.13 4.13 13.88
N ILE A 182 -0.63 5.36 13.67
CA ILE A 182 0.19 6.50 13.28
C ILE A 182 1.15 6.89 14.42
N PHE A 183 0.65 7.07 15.65
CA PHE A 183 1.49 7.48 16.77
C PHE A 183 2.56 6.44 17.10
N ILE A 184 2.21 5.19 17.23
CA ILE A 184 3.18 4.13 17.54
C ILE A 184 4.11 3.88 16.35
N GLY A 185 3.55 3.86 15.13
CA GLY A 185 4.30 3.58 13.92
C GLY A 185 5.38 4.61 13.60
N PHE A 186 5.12 5.90 13.89
CA PHE A 186 6.05 7.01 13.63
C PHE A 186 6.76 7.54 14.88
N ASN A 187 6.67 6.88 16.03
CA ASN A 187 7.24 7.35 17.29
C ASN A 187 8.76 7.16 17.34
N GLY A 188 9.48 8.11 16.77
CA GLY A 188 10.94 8.13 16.79
C GLY A 188 11.61 7.30 15.70
N LYS A 189 12.94 7.36 15.64
CA LYS A 189 13.75 6.74 14.58
C LYS A 189 13.70 5.21 14.58
N GLN A 190 13.50 4.59 15.74
CA GLN A 190 13.48 3.13 15.93
C GLN A 190 12.09 2.53 15.82
N SER A 191 11.07 3.31 15.42
CA SER A 191 9.71 2.83 15.30
C SER A 191 9.53 1.85 14.14
N ILE A 192 8.42 1.11 14.17
CA ILE A 192 8.10 0.05 13.19
C ILE A 192 8.05 0.58 11.75
N ILE A 193 7.63 1.84 11.55
CA ILE A 193 7.56 2.46 10.22
C ILE A 193 8.86 3.17 9.88
N ASN A 194 9.40 4.00 10.78
CA ASN A 194 10.54 4.84 10.46
C ASN A 194 11.84 4.05 10.30
N SER A 195 12.10 3.06 11.16
CA SER A 195 13.37 2.31 11.10
C SER A 195 13.58 1.62 9.75
N PRO A 196 12.62 0.84 9.22
CA PRO A 196 12.79 0.22 7.90
C PRO A 196 12.95 1.23 6.76
N ILE A 197 12.21 2.35 6.80
CA ILE A 197 12.25 3.36 5.73
C ILE A 197 13.60 4.10 5.74
N LEU A 198 14.05 4.57 6.90
CA LEU A 198 15.28 5.36 7.02
C LEU A 198 16.54 4.56 6.70
N ASN A 199 16.52 3.26 7.00
CA ASN A 199 17.66 2.37 6.80
C ASN A 199 17.57 1.53 5.51
N PHE A 200 16.53 1.70 4.69
CA PHE A 200 16.25 0.83 3.54
C PHE A 200 16.35 -0.64 3.90
N GLU A 201 15.69 -1.03 4.99
CA GLU A 201 15.77 -2.40 5.49
C GLU A 201 15.18 -3.40 4.49
N ILE A 202 15.88 -4.52 4.32
CA ILE A 202 15.47 -5.64 3.48
C ILE A 202 14.99 -6.80 4.35
N THR A 203 14.33 -7.77 3.72
CA THR A 203 13.89 -9.01 4.36
C THR A 203 15.10 -9.86 4.78
N GLN A 204 14.86 -10.89 5.60
CA GLN A 204 15.91 -11.83 6.05
C GLN A 204 16.56 -12.59 4.90
N GLN A 205 15.91 -12.66 3.73
CA GLN A 205 16.46 -13.29 2.52
C GLN A 205 17.63 -12.50 1.90
N GLY A 206 17.89 -11.29 2.36
CA GLY A 206 19.00 -10.50 1.88
C GLY A 206 18.89 -10.13 0.40
N SER A 207 19.99 -10.25 -0.34
CA SER A 207 20.04 -9.89 -1.75
C SER A 207 19.34 -10.87 -2.69
N VAL A 208 18.91 -12.03 -2.21
CA VAL A 208 18.17 -13.02 -3.02
C VAL A 208 16.68 -12.71 -3.11
N GLY A 209 16.13 -11.99 -2.13
CA GLY A 209 14.74 -11.53 -2.11
C GLY A 209 14.56 -10.17 -2.79
N MET A 210 13.30 -9.73 -2.87
CA MET A 210 12.96 -8.36 -3.27
C MET A 210 13.28 -7.37 -2.14
N PHE A 211 13.52 -6.11 -2.50
CA PHE A 211 13.81 -5.04 -1.52
C PHE A 211 12.53 -4.30 -1.10
N ILE A 212 11.58 -5.04 -0.53
CA ILE A 212 10.22 -4.58 -0.24
C ILE A 212 9.93 -4.26 1.24
N LYS A 213 10.82 -4.59 2.20
CA LYS A 213 10.49 -4.45 3.63
C LYS A 213 10.16 -3.01 4.02
N TYR A 214 10.95 -2.04 3.56
CA TYR A 214 10.67 -0.63 3.83
C TYR A 214 9.41 -0.11 3.14
N HIS A 215 9.02 -0.69 1.98
CA HIS A 215 7.72 -0.41 1.37
C HIS A 215 6.56 -0.96 2.21
N LEU A 216 6.68 -2.19 2.71
CA LEU A 216 5.65 -2.79 3.57
C LEU A 216 5.46 -1.97 4.86
N ALA A 217 6.54 -1.46 5.44
CA ALA A 217 6.46 -0.54 6.57
C ALA A 217 5.76 0.78 6.20
N MET A 218 6.06 1.35 5.03
CA MET A 218 5.38 2.53 4.51
C MET A 218 3.89 2.28 4.26
N PHE A 219 3.51 1.10 3.76
CA PHE A 219 2.11 0.73 3.53
C PHE A 219 1.29 0.77 4.81
N LEU A 220 1.85 0.34 5.94
CA LEU A 220 1.18 0.43 7.23
C LEU A 220 0.90 1.90 7.61
N GLY A 221 1.85 2.79 7.37
CA GLY A 221 1.66 4.24 7.59
C GLY A 221 0.58 4.83 6.70
N VAL A 222 0.62 4.51 5.39
CA VAL A 222 -0.40 4.96 4.43
C VAL A 222 -1.78 4.40 4.78
N PHE A 223 -1.86 3.13 5.19
CA PHE A 223 -3.11 2.54 5.69
C PHE A 223 -3.68 3.32 6.86
N GLY A 224 -2.87 3.61 7.89
CA GLY A 224 -3.31 4.42 9.03
C GLY A 224 -3.85 5.79 8.61
N ILE A 225 -3.17 6.46 7.68
CA ILE A 225 -3.57 7.79 7.18
C ILE A 225 -4.86 7.70 6.35
N THR A 226 -4.96 6.77 5.40
CA THR A 226 -6.14 6.64 4.53
C THR A 226 -7.38 6.21 5.31
N MET A 227 -7.24 5.31 6.28
CA MET A 227 -8.31 4.92 7.18
C MET A 227 -8.75 6.06 8.08
N LEU A 228 -7.80 6.84 8.64
CA LEU A 228 -8.12 8.01 9.43
C LEU A 228 -8.94 9.04 8.63
N ILE A 229 -8.49 9.36 7.41
CA ILE A 229 -9.23 10.27 6.51
C ILE A 229 -10.64 9.71 6.25
N GLN A 230 -10.77 8.41 6.02
CA GLN A 230 -12.06 7.79 5.73
C GLN A 230 -13.00 7.83 6.94
N PHE A 231 -12.52 7.53 8.15
CA PHE A 231 -13.36 7.61 9.36
C PHE A 231 -13.77 9.05 9.73
N ILE A 232 -12.93 10.04 9.41
CA ILE A 232 -13.28 11.46 9.62
C ILE A 232 -14.32 11.93 8.58
N SER A 233 -14.28 11.41 7.36
CA SER A 233 -15.20 11.79 6.28
C SER A 233 -16.52 11.04 6.30
N TYR A 234 -16.61 9.95 7.04
CA TYR A 234 -17.80 9.09 7.16
C TYR A 234 -18.82 9.67 8.14
#